data_e137ba44861a0608fd3a2592b895064e
#
_entry.id   e137ba44861a0608fd3a2592b895064e
#
_cell.length_a   1.000
_cell.length_b   1.000
_cell.length_c   1.000
_cell.angle_alpha   90.00
_cell.angle_beta   90.00
_cell.angle_gamma   90.00
#
_symmetry.space_group_name_H-M   'P 1'
#
loop_
_entity.id
_entity.type
_entity.pdbx_description
1 polymer ?
#
loop_
_entity_poly.entity_id
_entity_poly.type
_entity_poly.pdbx_seq_one_letter_code
_entity_poly.pdbx_strand_id
1 'polypeptide(L)'
;MINFKNKKLLLSTILIAFIILLILPSCSKPSSEESIINEEVSFDYNLEFNDIDIMNSDSLYYELTFDMIGMESMDMSIEIDDTLYNSFKIVDIDSSSQVLGGYIPFNDNNMNIKVSFIDKGIVIADQYHAIPLRRNIEVLTFSNNVSSKHLDSLFDKNKFVNNNNIIYDKFKKYDFTNTEVIILNDLDMLSEKMIVELQKFLLNEGYIFVVMNKNIKDNNELSYSLGYPQVKAIRGSSRNQFFSVTDQEFLNEYSFLSKDLVNQSQLYRYFELKDNEEDFSRIMISTNDPLLLEKEVLGGKIFFLTTKIDPNWSNKSFDLVLNDILNRVFFQRLLTDES
;
A
#
# COMPACT_ATOMS: atom_id res chain seq x y z
N MET A 1 35.48 38.39 1.72
CA MET A 1 36.40 38.89 0.63
C MET A 1 35.92 38.25 -0.67
N ILE A 2 35.03 38.91 -1.39
CA ILE A 2 34.41 38.39 -2.63
C ILE A 2 35.35 38.77 -3.79
N ASN A 3 35.79 37.74 -4.50
CA ASN A 3 36.83 37.79 -5.51
C ASN A 3 36.39 38.59 -6.74
N PHE A 4 36.99 39.72 -6.99
CA PHE A 4 36.70 40.71 -8.05
C PHE A 4 36.85 40.20 -9.50
N LYS A 5 37.37 38.99 -9.71
CA LYS A 5 37.54 38.40 -11.06
C LYS A 5 36.23 37.97 -11.71
N ASN A 6 35.23 37.59 -10.92
CA ASN A 6 33.96 37.09 -11.47
C ASN A 6 32.99 38.20 -11.93
N LYS A 7 33.16 39.44 -11.48
CA LYS A 7 32.31 40.56 -11.92
C LYS A 7 32.57 41.01 -13.38
N LYS A 8 33.80 40.87 -13.87
CA LYS A 8 34.11 41.24 -15.27
C LYS A 8 33.56 40.23 -16.27
N LEU A 9 33.52 38.94 -15.90
CA LEU A 9 32.96 37.89 -16.76
C LEU A 9 31.42 38.01 -16.88
N LEU A 10 30.76 38.34 -15.78
CA LEU A 10 29.30 38.52 -15.75
C LEU A 10 28.87 39.76 -16.57
N LEU A 11 29.63 40.86 -16.51
CA LEU A 11 29.32 42.07 -17.29
C LEU A 11 29.54 41.86 -18.79
N SER A 12 30.54 41.06 -19.19
CA SER A 12 30.80 40.77 -20.61
C SER A 12 29.75 39.89 -21.24
N THR A 13 29.22 38.92 -20.50
CA THR A 13 28.12 38.04 -20.97
C THR A 13 26.80 38.79 -21.12
N ILE A 14 26.49 39.72 -20.21
CA ILE A 14 25.28 40.55 -20.30
C ILE A 14 25.40 41.55 -21.47
N LEU A 15 26.59 42.09 -21.74
CA LEU A 15 26.80 43.02 -22.84
C LEU A 15 26.68 42.32 -24.20
N ILE A 16 27.19 41.09 -24.35
CA ILE A 16 27.05 40.27 -25.57
C ILE A 16 25.59 39.90 -25.83
N ALA A 17 24.82 39.54 -24.80
CA ALA A 17 23.38 39.24 -24.92
C ALA A 17 22.60 40.48 -25.35
N PHE A 18 22.96 41.70 -24.90
CA PHE A 18 22.31 42.96 -25.30
C PHE A 18 22.64 43.38 -26.73
N ILE A 19 23.83 43.09 -27.22
CA ILE A 19 24.25 43.40 -28.60
C ILE A 19 23.56 42.45 -29.60
N ILE A 20 23.35 41.20 -29.25
CA ILE A 20 22.61 40.23 -30.09
C ILE A 20 21.13 40.62 -30.21
N LEU A 21 20.54 41.24 -29.20
CA LEU A 21 19.14 41.71 -29.23
C LEU A 21 18.93 42.95 -30.12
N LEU A 22 20.01 43.72 -30.43
CA LEU A 22 19.96 44.96 -31.22
C LEU A 22 20.21 44.76 -32.72
N ILE A 23 20.57 43.55 -33.17
CA ILE A 23 20.90 43.24 -34.58
C ILE A 23 19.77 42.42 -35.28
N LEU A 24 18.58 42.34 -34.70
CA LEU A 24 17.47 41.74 -35.43
C LEU A 24 16.88 42.75 -36.43
N PRO A 25 16.88 42.47 -37.72
CA PRO A 25 16.34 43.39 -38.71
C PRO A 25 14.81 43.49 -38.53
N SER A 26 14.37 44.73 -38.44
CA SER A 26 12.95 45.10 -38.55
C SER A 26 12.40 44.64 -39.92
N CYS A 27 11.84 43.46 -39.99
CA CYS A 27 11.09 43.06 -41.17
C CYS A 27 9.62 43.48 -41.04
N SER A 28 9.23 44.21 -42.05
CA SER A 28 7.89 44.70 -42.39
C SER A 28 6.78 43.63 -42.26
N LYS A 29 5.65 44.05 -41.72
CA LYS A 29 4.40 43.29 -41.70
C LYS A 29 4.04 42.72 -43.08
N PRO A 30 3.72 41.43 -43.17
CA PRO A 30 2.71 40.94 -44.10
C PRO A 30 1.36 40.85 -43.41
N SER A 31 0.38 41.13 -44.24
CA SER A 31 -1.06 41.08 -43.98
C SER A 31 -1.56 39.69 -43.55
N SER A 32 -2.57 39.68 -42.71
CA SER A 32 -3.49 38.54 -42.45
C SER A 32 -2.82 37.19 -42.21
N GLU A 33 -2.24 36.98 -41.03
CA GLU A 33 -2.11 35.65 -40.46
C GLU A 33 -3.43 35.30 -39.76
N GLU A 34 -4.09 34.30 -40.35
CA GLU A 34 -4.99 33.45 -39.60
C GLU A 34 -4.27 33.07 -38.29
N SER A 35 -4.84 33.44 -37.16
CA SER A 35 -4.40 32.92 -35.88
C SER A 35 -4.60 31.40 -35.90
N ILE A 36 -3.57 30.66 -36.26
CA ILE A 36 -3.50 29.25 -35.93
C ILE A 36 -3.58 29.24 -34.41
N ILE A 37 -4.76 28.95 -33.89
CA ILE A 37 -4.95 28.56 -32.51
C ILE A 37 -4.10 27.28 -32.41
N ASN A 38 -2.91 27.37 -31.87
CA ASN A 38 -2.20 26.20 -31.41
C ASN A 38 -3.09 25.62 -30.29
N GLU A 39 -3.95 24.66 -30.62
CA GLU A 39 -4.57 23.85 -29.62
C GLU A 39 -3.45 23.25 -28.79
N GLU A 40 -3.46 23.57 -27.52
CA GLU A 40 -2.46 23.09 -26.56
C GLU A 40 -2.65 21.57 -26.45
N VAL A 41 -1.74 20.82 -27.07
CA VAL A 41 -1.78 19.36 -27.02
C VAL A 41 -1.20 18.94 -25.69
N SER A 42 -2.00 18.29 -24.85
CA SER A 42 -1.56 17.77 -23.56
C SER A 42 -2.12 16.37 -23.31
N PHE A 43 -1.34 15.60 -22.58
CA PHE A 43 -1.72 14.29 -22.06
C PHE A 43 -1.43 14.26 -20.57
N ASP A 44 -2.48 14.11 -19.77
CA ASP A 44 -2.39 13.91 -18.34
C ASP A 44 -2.87 12.51 -18.01
N TYR A 45 -2.15 11.81 -17.13
CA TYR A 45 -2.47 10.43 -16.78
C TYR A 45 -2.07 10.09 -15.34
N ASN A 46 -2.81 9.13 -14.79
CA ASN A 46 -2.47 8.43 -13.56
C ASN A 46 -2.52 6.93 -13.83
N LEU A 47 -1.39 6.24 -13.69
CA LEU A 47 -1.27 4.80 -13.86
C LEU A 47 -0.93 4.16 -12.52
N GLU A 48 -1.84 3.33 -12.02
CA GLU A 48 -1.70 2.63 -10.76
C GLU A 48 -1.59 1.12 -10.97
N PHE A 49 -0.76 0.46 -10.18
CA PHE A 49 -0.61 -0.99 -10.15
C PHE A 49 -1.11 -1.51 -8.81
N ASN A 50 -1.93 -2.57 -8.84
CA ASN A 50 -2.36 -3.25 -7.62
C ASN A 50 -1.41 -4.40 -7.29
N ASP A 51 -0.32 -4.09 -6.62
CA ASP A 51 0.73 -5.04 -6.29
C ASP A 51 0.29 -6.14 -5.30
N ILE A 52 -0.76 -5.90 -4.53
CA ILE A 52 -1.30 -6.90 -3.60
C ILE A 52 -1.96 -8.07 -4.34
N ASP A 53 -2.53 -7.83 -5.51
CA ASP A 53 -3.15 -8.91 -6.29
C ASP A 53 -2.15 -10.01 -6.65
N ILE A 54 -0.86 -9.70 -6.77
CA ILE A 54 0.18 -10.71 -6.99
C ILE A 54 0.29 -11.72 -5.84
N MET A 55 -0.12 -11.39 -4.63
CA MET A 55 -0.11 -12.31 -3.49
C MET A 55 -1.20 -13.40 -3.61
N ASN A 56 -2.27 -13.11 -4.33
CA ASN A 56 -3.45 -13.97 -4.46
C ASN A 56 -3.62 -14.57 -5.87
N SER A 57 -2.95 -13.98 -6.87
CA SER A 57 -3.11 -14.38 -8.28
C SER A 57 -1.76 -14.47 -9.00
N ASP A 58 -1.78 -15.00 -10.22
CA ASP A 58 -0.61 -15.02 -11.11
C ASP A 58 -0.65 -13.82 -12.09
N SER A 59 -1.31 -12.73 -11.69
CA SER A 59 -1.46 -11.53 -12.51
C SER A 59 -1.48 -10.28 -11.64
N LEU A 60 -0.92 -9.20 -12.19
CA LEU A 60 -0.96 -7.85 -11.65
C LEU A 60 -2.07 -7.07 -12.34
N TYR A 61 -2.95 -6.46 -11.57
CA TYR A 61 -3.94 -5.53 -12.11
C TYR A 61 -3.33 -4.13 -12.24
N TYR A 62 -3.61 -3.45 -13.34
CA TYR A 62 -3.32 -2.04 -13.50
C TYR A 62 -4.58 -1.26 -13.86
N GLU A 63 -4.62 0.00 -13.45
CA GLU A 63 -5.65 0.97 -13.80
C GLU A 63 -4.99 2.25 -14.31
N LEU A 64 -5.38 2.68 -15.50
CA LEU A 64 -4.96 3.92 -16.13
C LEU A 64 -6.15 4.87 -16.18
N THR A 65 -6.05 6.01 -15.50
CA THR A 65 -6.94 7.15 -15.68
C THR A 65 -6.22 8.19 -16.51
N PHE A 66 -6.84 8.72 -17.56
CA PHE A 66 -6.18 9.65 -18.47
C PHE A 66 -7.14 10.70 -19.04
N ASP A 67 -6.53 11.82 -19.46
CA ASP A 67 -7.16 12.93 -20.14
C ASP A 67 -6.31 13.32 -21.36
N MET A 68 -6.92 13.41 -22.55
CA MET A 68 -6.25 13.79 -23.80
C MET A 68 -6.83 15.07 -24.34
N ILE A 69 -6.02 16.12 -24.46
CA ILE A 69 -6.44 17.40 -25.03
C ILE A 69 -5.71 17.59 -26.35
N GLY A 70 -6.46 17.81 -27.43
CA GLY A 70 -5.90 18.03 -28.77
C GLY A 70 -5.31 16.77 -29.44
N MET A 71 -5.55 15.57 -28.87
CA MET A 71 -5.16 14.28 -29.41
C MET A 71 -6.38 13.43 -29.71
N GLU A 72 -6.49 12.85 -30.91
CA GLU A 72 -7.56 11.91 -31.27
C GLU A 72 -7.27 10.49 -30.77
N SER A 73 -6.01 10.12 -30.70
CA SER A 73 -5.58 8.80 -30.22
C SER A 73 -4.09 8.76 -29.96
N MET A 74 -3.66 7.81 -29.12
CA MET A 74 -2.26 7.46 -28.90
C MET A 74 -2.09 5.95 -28.79
N ASP A 75 -0.87 5.46 -28.91
CA ASP A 75 -0.54 4.07 -28.65
C ASP A 75 0.01 3.94 -27.23
N MET A 76 -0.45 2.93 -26.49
CA MET A 76 0.13 2.51 -25.23
C MET A 76 0.84 1.17 -25.44
N SER A 77 2.08 1.06 -25.01
CA SER A 77 2.83 -0.20 -25.01
C SER A 77 3.21 -0.60 -23.60
N ILE A 78 3.15 -1.90 -23.34
CA ILE A 78 3.58 -2.52 -22.08
C ILE A 78 4.74 -3.46 -22.42
N GLU A 79 5.89 -3.22 -21.84
CA GLU A 79 7.07 -4.05 -21.95
C GLU A 79 7.33 -4.73 -20.60
N ILE A 80 7.72 -5.99 -20.63
CA ILE A 80 8.11 -6.78 -19.45
C ILE A 80 9.54 -7.23 -19.68
N ASP A 81 10.47 -6.86 -18.79
CA ASP A 81 11.89 -7.18 -18.87
C ASP A 81 12.45 -6.88 -20.29
N ASP A 82 12.20 -5.64 -20.76
CA ASP A 82 12.59 -5.13 -22.08
C ASP A 82 11.95 -5.88 -23.28
N THR A 83 10.95 -6.71 -23.05
CA THR A 83 10.22 -7.43 -24.10
C THR A 83 8.80 -6.90 -24.22
N LEU A 84 8.39 -6.52 -25.45
CA LEU A 84 7.03 -6.05 -25.69
C LEU A 84 6.02 -7.16 -25.33
N TYR A 85 5.20 -6.91 -24.33
CA TYR A 85 4.13 -7.79 -23.90
C TYR A 85 2.82 -7.48 -24.62
N ASN A 86 2.45 -6.20 -24.67
CA ASN A 86 1.21 -5.77 -25.31
C ASN A 86 1.33 -4.35 -25.87
N SER A 87 0.53 -4.06 -26.87
CA SER A 87 0.38 -2.71 -27.40
C SER A 87 -1.05 -2.52 -27.87
N PHE A 88 -1.65 -1.40 -27.51
CA PHE A 88 -3.02 -1.08 -27.91
C PHE A 88 -3.19 0.42 -28.08
N LYS A 89 -4.19 0.77 -28.90
CA LYS A 89 -4.51 2.14 -29.21
C LYS A 89 -5.53 2.69 -28.23
N ILE A 90 -5.18 3.78 -27.58
CA ILE A 90 -6.10 4.58 -26.77
C ILE A 90 -6.73 5.63 -27.69
N VAL A 91 -8.04 5.75 -27.66
CA VAL A 91 -8.80 6.69 -28.49
C VAL A 91 -9.59 7.59 -27.56
N ASP A 92 -9.53 8.90 -27.77
CA ASP A 92 -10.40 9.83 -27.08
C ASP A 92 -11.85 9.61 -27.55
N ILE A 93 -12.73 9.24 -26.62
CA ILE A 93 -14.13 8.94 -26.90
C ILE A 93 -15.02 10.12 -26.52
N ASP A 94 -14.62 10.88 -25.51
CA ASP A 94 -15.34 12.05 -24.99
C ASP A 94 -14.36 12.92 -24.18
N SER A 95 -14.58 14.20 -24.11
CA SER A 95 -13.77 15.18 -23.37
C SER A 95 -13.77 15.02 -21.83
N SER A 96 -14.02 13.82 -21.32
CA SER A 96 -14.01 13.48 -19.91
C SER A 96 -12.92 12.47 -19.60
N SER A 97 -12.38 12.53 -18.39
CA SER A 97 -11.39 11.56 -17.88
C SER A 97 -11.85 10.12 -18.12
N GLN A 98 -10.99 9.31 -18.73
CA GLN A 98 -11.28 7.93 -19.11
C GLN A 98 -10.50 6.97 -18.22
N VAL A 99 -11.06 5.78 -18.00
CA VAL A 99 -10.43 4.72 -17.18
C VAL A 99 -10.26 3.47 -18.02
N LEU A 100 -9.04 2.95 -18.06
CA LEU A 100 -8.68 1.71 -18.72
C LEU A 100 -8.00 0.79 -17.69
N GLY A 101 -8.50 -0.43 -17.53
CA GLY A 101 -7.89 -1.42 -16.65
C GLY A 101 -7.51 -2.71 -17.38
N GLY A 102 -6.54 -3.42 -16.87
CA GLY A 102 -6.10 -4.68 -17.46
C GLY A 102 -5.26 -5.51 -16.49
N TYR A 103 -4.90 -6.72 -16.95
CA TYR A 103 -4.08 -7.65 -16.19
C TYR A 103 -2.77 -7.96 -16.94
N ILE A 104 -1.67 -7.96 -16.21
CA ILE A 104 -0.36 -8.36 -16.67
C ILE A 104 -0.03 -9.70 -16.01
N PRO A 105 0.28 -10.77 -16.76
CA PRO A 105 0.66 -12.05 -16.16
C PRO A 105 1.96 -11.88 -15.38
N PHE A 106 2.00 -12.45 -14.20
CA PHE A 106 3.15 -12.40 -13.32
C PHE A 106 3.80 -13.78 -13.27
N ASN A 107 5.10 -13.84 -13.46
CA ASN A 107 5.91 -15.03 -13.21
C ASN A 107 6.69 -14.87 -11.89
N ASP A 108 7.21 -15.97 -11.35
CA ASP A 108 7.86 -16.00 -10.02
C ASP A 108 9.26 -15.34 -9.98
N ASN A 109 9.64 -14.59 -11.03
CA ASN A 109 10.90 -13.86 -11.09
C ASN A 109 10.69 -12.38 -10.85
N ASN A 110 11.75 -11.65 -10.51
CA ASN A 110 11.72 -10.18 -10.57
C ASN A 110 11.22 -9.74 -11.93
N MET A 111 10.33 -8.78 -11.96
CA MET A 111 9.71 -8.30 -13.18
C MET A 111 9.77 -6.79 -13.23
N ASN A 112 10.34 -6.25 -14.30
CA ASN A 112 10.32 -4.82 -14.57
C ASN A 112 9.28 -4.55 -15.65
N ILE A 113 8.30 -3.74 -15.31
CA ILE A 113 7.26 -3.31 -16.24
C ILE A 113 7.59 -1.89 -16.67
N LYS A 114 7.62 -1.67 -17.99
CA LYS A 114 7.68 -0.35 -18.57
C LYS A 114 6.40 -0.12 -19.36
N VAL A 115 5.70 0.96 -19.04
CA VAL A 115 4.54 1.43 -19.79
C VAL A 115 4.93 2.69 -20.52
N SER A 116 4.77 2.72 -21.83
CA SER A 116 5.11 3.88 -22.66
C SER A 116 3.88 4.36 -23.42
N PHE A 117 3.70 5.66 -23.47
CA PHE A 117 2.65 6.36 -24.22
C PHE A 117 3.28 7.01 -25.44
N ILE A 118 2.75 6.71 -26.61
CA ILE A 118 3.38 7.02 -27.91
C ILE A 118 2.39 7.79 -28.78
N ASP A 119 2.72 9.03 -29.15
CA ASP A 119 1.99 9.80 -30.17
C ASP A 119 2.83 9.87 -31.45
N LYS A 120 2.24 9.45 -32.56
CA LYS A 120 2.87 9.48 -33.91
C LYS A 120 4.29 8.90 -33.96
N GLY A 121 4.54 7.85 -33.17
CA GLY A 121 5.85 7.18 -33.08
C GLY A 121 6.86 7.85 -32.15
N ILE A 122 6.46 8.85 -31.37
CA ILE A 122 7.30 9.54 -30.39
C ILE A 122 6.78 9.17 -28.99
N VAL A 123 7.68 8.70 -28.13
CA VAL A 123 7.35 8.47 -26.70
C VAL A 123 7.14 9.83 -26.03
N ILE A 124 5.93 10.08 -25.56
CA ILE A 124 5.56 11.33 -24.86
C ILE A 124 5.64 11.19 -23.34
N ALA A 125 5.42 9.97 -22.83
CA ALA A 125 5.60 9.65 -21.43
C ALA A 125 5.96 8.17 -21.26
N ASP A 126 6.66 7.85 -20.19
CA ASP A 126 6.90 6.47 -19.76
C ASP A 126 6.87 6.37 -18.23
N GLN A 127 6.47 5.19 -17.76
CA GLN A 127 6.45 4.85 -16.33
C GLN A 127 7.07 3.47 -16.15
N TYR A 128 7.89 3.35 -15.12
CA TYR A 128 8.54 2.10 -14.74
C TYR A 128 7.94 1.61 -13.42
N HIS A 129 7.66 0.32 -13.36
CA HIS A 129 7.20 -0.37 -12.17
C HIS A 129 7.99 -1.66 -11.99
N ALA A 130 8.69 -1.79 -10.87
CA ALA A 130 9.46 -2.97 -10.54
C ALA A 130 8.68 -3.81 -9.54
N ILE A 131 8.49 -5.09 -9.88
CA ILE A 131 7.88 -6.06 -8.97
C ILE A 131 9.00 -6.93 -8.42
N PRO A 132 9.16 -6.98 -7.09
CA PRO A 132 10.22 -7.75 -6.46
C PRO A 132 10.05 -9.27 -6.68
N LEU A 133 11.15 -9.99 -6.54
CA LEU A 133 11.15 -11.46 -6.57
C LEU A 133 10.14 -12.00 -5.55
N ARG A 134 9.25 -12.84 -6.00
CA ARG A 134 8.39 -13.59 -5.10
C ARG A 134 9.21 -14.56 -4.28
N ARG A 135 9.23 -14.38 -2.98
CA ARG A 135 9.77 -15.32 -2.02
C ARG A 135 8.69 -15.68 -1.00
N ASN A 136 8.83 -16.83 -0.40
CA ASN A 136 7.93 -17.19 0.68
C ASN A 136 8.22 -16.32 1.89
N ILE A 137 7.15 -15.82 2.50
CA ILE A 137 7.21 -15.10 3.77
C ILE A 137 6.98 -16.13 4.88
N GLU A 138 7.93 -16.23 5.77
CA GLU A 138 7.85 -17.11 6.93
C GLU A 138 7.06 -16.42 8.05
N VAL A 139 5.84 -16.89 8.27
CA VAL A 139 4.91 -16.39 9.29
C VAL A 139 4.85 -17.36 10.46
N LEU A 140 4.97 -16.82 11.67
CA LEU A 140 4.83 -17.59 12.90
C LEU A 140 3.62 -17.09 13.69
N THR A 141 2.60 -17.93 13.79
CA THR A 141 1.36 -17.61 14.51
C THR A 141 1.34 -18.26 15.90
N PHE A 142 1.14 -17.43 16.92
CA PHE A 142 0.91 -17.88 18.28
C PHE A 142 -0.57 -17.73 18.66
N SER A 143 -1.17 -18.78 19.18
CA SER A 143 -2.56 -18.76 19.67
C SER A 143 -2.72 -19.56 20.99
N ASN A 144 -3.72 -19.21 21.79
CA ASN A 144 -4.03 -19.95 23.02
C ASN A 144 -4.56 -21.37 22.77
N ASN A 145 -5.26 -21.58 21.65
CA ASN A 145 -5.93 -22.82 21.31
C ASN A 145 -5.73 -23.19 19.85
N VAL A 146 -5.93 -24.47 19.53
CA VAL A 146 -5.93 -25.01 18.16
C VAL A 146 -7.04 -24.40 17.26
N SER A 147 -7.90 -23.55 17.81
CA SER A 147 -9.03 -22.92 17.10
C SER A 147 -8.64 -21.76 16.18
N SER A 148 -7.39 -21.67 15.73
CA SER A 148 -6.96 -20.73 14.69
C SER A 148 -7.48 -21.10 13.28
N LYS A 149 -8.40 -22.07 13.16
CA LYS A 149 -8.95 -22.52 11.88
C LYS A 149 -9.46 -21.39 10.97
N HIS A 150 -10.02 -20.34 11.56
CA HIS A 150 -10.43 -19.16 10.79
C HIS A 150 -9.23 -18.37 10.28
N LEU A 151 -8.22 -18.17 11.12
CA LEU A 151 -6.99 -17.51 10.70
C LEU A 151 -6.24 -18.35 9.66
N ASP A 152 -6.15 -19.67 9.86
CA ASP A 152 -5.51 -20.58 8.89
C ASP A 152 -6.18 -20.50 7.52
N SER A 153 -7.51 -20.44 7.48
CA SER A 153 -8.26 -20.34 6.21
C SER A 153 -8.00 -19.04 5.44
N LEU A 154 -7.48 -17.99 6.09
CA LEU A 154 -7.07 -16.78 5.41
C LEU A 154 -5.76 -16.97 4.63
N PHE A 155 -4.89 -17.85 5.11
CA PHE A 155 -3.62 -18.15 4.43
C PHE A 155 -3.73 -19.21 3.33
N ASP A 156 -4.80 -20.02 3.32
CA ASP A 156 -5.01 -21.10 2.33
C ASP A 156 -4.97 -20.59 0.88
N LYS A 157 -5.27 -19.33 0.66
CA LYS A 157 -5.27 -18.71 -0.67
C LYS A 157 -3.95 -18.04 -1.03
N ASN A 158 -3.09 -17.78 -0.06
CA ASN A 158 -1.85 -17.07 -0.27
C ASN A 158 -0.69 -18.07 -0.48
N LYS A 159 -0.28 -18.22 -1.73
CA LYS A 159 0.77 -19.17 -2.15
C LYS A 159 2.16 -18.85 -1.58
N PHE A 160 2.38 -17.61 -1.13
CA PHE A 160 3.68 -17.10 -0.70
C PHE A 160 3.82 -16.99 0.81
N VAL A 161 2.82 -17.40 1.56
CA VAL A 161 2.85 -17.37 3.02
C VAL A 161 3.00 -18.78 3.57
N ASN A 162 4.14 -19.04 4.20
CA ASN A 162 4.39 -20.24 4.98
C ASN A 162 3.97 -19.94 6.44
N ASN A 163 2.75 -20.25 6.81
CA ASN A 163 2.28 -20.04 8.17
C ASN A 163 2.53 -21.26 9.07
N ASN A 164 3.31 -21.06 10.11
CA ASN A 164 3.56 -22.08 11.14
C ASN A 164 2.79 -21.71 12.43
N ASN A 165 1.74 -22.48 12.74
CA ASN A 165 0.92 -22.28 13.91
C ASN A 165 1.49 -22.98 15.13
N ILE A 166 1.68 -22.22 16.22
CA ILE A 166 2.17 -22.72 17.50
C ILE A 166 1.16 -22.39 18.61
N ILE A 167 0.82 -23.40 19.41
CA ILE A 167 0.10 -23.16 20.65
C ILE A 167 1.04 -22.43 21.60
N TYR A 168 0.62 -21.26 22.04
CA TYR A 168 1.41 -20.44 22.93
C TYR A 168 1.68 -21.15 24.26
N ASP A 169 2.95 -21.31 24.56
CA ASP A 169 3.42 -21.82 25.84
C ASP A 169 4.47 -20.88 26.43
N LYS A 170 4.08 -20.14 27.47
CA LYS A 170 4.93 -19.14 28.12
C LYS A 170 6.25 -19.67 28.67
N PHE A 171 6.42 -20.99 28.75
CA PHE A 171 7.66 -21.62 29.27
C PHE A 171 8.64 -22.02 28.18
N LYS A 172 8.23 -22.03 26.91
CA LYS A 172 9.11 -22.39 25.80
C LYS A 172 10.13 -21.29 25.48
N LYS A 173 11.24 -21.71 24.90
CA LYS A 173 12.16 -20.80 24.20
C LYS A 173 11.68 -20.68 22.76
N TYR A 174 11.56 -19.45 22.29
CA TYR A 174 11.18 -19.15 20.91
C TYR A 174 12.41 -18.76 20.12
N ASP A 175 12.46 -19.19 18.87
CA ASP A 175 13.49 -18.82 17.90
C ASP A 175 12.80 -18.18 16.70
N PHE A 176 13.14 -16.93 16.41
CA PHE A 176 12.54 -16.13 15.35
C PHE A 176 13.52 -15.87 14.18
N THR A 177 14.65 -16.58 14.14
CA THR A 177 15.75 -16.29 13.21
C THR A 177 15.32 -16.29 11.75
N ASN A 178 14.39 -17.17 11.38
CA ASN A 178 13.89 -17.29 10.01
C ASN A 178 12.45 -16.75 9.87
N THR A 179 11.96 -16.02 10.85
CA THR A 179 10.59 -15.51 10.85
C THR A 179 10.60 -14.06 10.38
N GLU A 180 9.69 -13.69 9.52
CA GLU A 180 9.56 -12.34 8.99
C GLU A 180 8.34 -11.62 9.56
N VAL A 181 7.28 -12.36 9.82
CA VAL A 181 6.06 -11.85 10.45
C VAL A 181 5.63 -12.74 11.61
N ILE A 182 5.34 -12.14 12.74
CA ILE A 182 4.77 -12.83 13.90
C ILE A 182 3.32 -12.42 14.05
N ILE A 183 2.41 -13.39 14.20
CA ILE A 183 1.00 -13.14 14.50
C ILE A 183 0.72 -13.58 15.93
N LEU A 184 0.24 -12.66 16.75
CA LEU A 184 -0.23 -12.93 18.11
C LEU A 184 -1.76 -12.97 18.08
N ASN A 185 -2.32 -14.19 18.00
CA ASN A 185 -3.74 -14.37 17.80
C ASN A 185 -4.47 -14.60 19.15
N ASP A 186 -5.21 -13.59 19.60
CA ASP A 186 -6.12 -13.66 20.77
C ASP A 186 -5.44 -14.24 22.04
N LEU A 187 -4.20 -13.84 22.29
CA LEU A 187 -3.45 -14.30 23.47
C LEU A 187 -3.94 -13.62 24.74
N ASP A 188 -4.16 -14.40 25.81
CA ASP A 188 -4.61 -13.86 27.09
C ASP A 188 -3.51 -13.07 27.81
N MET A 189 -2.25 -13.50 27.67
CA MET A 189 -1.08 -12.86 28.27
C MET A 189 0.18 -13.24 27.52
N LEU A 190 1.19 -12.39 27.61
CA LEU A 190 2.55 -12.70 27.17
C LEU A 190 3.46 -12.84 28.41
N SER A 191 4.39 -13.78 28.37
CA SER A 191 5.43 -13.87 29.40
C SER A 191 6.50 -12.79 29.16
N GLU A 192 7.17 -12.34 30.22
CA GLU A 192 8.31 -11.40 30.11
C GLU A 192 9.35 -11.89 29.10
N LYS A 193 9.62 -13.19 29.09
CA LYS A 193 10.56 -13.80 28.15
C LYS A 193 10.08 -13.64 26.69
N MET A 194 8.81 -13.81 26.42
CA MET A 194 8.25 -13.62 25.08
C MET A 194 8.34 -12.14 24.68
N ILE A 195 8.04 -11.23 25.59
CA ILE A 195 8.17 -9.78 25.36
C ILE A 195 9.60 -9.41 24.95
N VAL A 196 10.61 -9.94 25.65
CA VAL A 196 12.01 -9.68 25.33
C VAL A 196 12.38 -10.23 23.92
N GLU A 197 11.90 -11.42 23.57
CA GLU A 197 12.17 -11.98 22.23
C GLU A 197 11.44 -11.18 21.13
N LEU A 198 10.20 -10.73 21.36
CA LEU A 198 9.48 -9.85 20.44
C LEU A 198 10.17 -8.49 20.27
N GLN A 199 10.73 -7.92 21.34
CA GLN A 199 11.53 -6.69 21.25
C GLN A 199 12.79 -6.88 20.38
N LYS A 200 13.50 -8.00 20.53
CA LYS A 200 14.65 -8.34 19.68
C LYS A 200 14.23 -8.51 18.22
N PHE A 201 13.08 -9.12 17.98
CA PHE A 201 12.52 -9.29 16.66
C PHE A 201 12.21 -7.94 16.01
N LEU A 202 11.63 -7.01 16.77
CA LEU A 202 11.35 -5.64 16.28
C LEU A 202 12.63 -4.83 16.06
N LEU A 203 13.67 -5.01 16.89
CA LEU A 203 14.99 -4.40 16.68
C LEU A 203 15.67 -4.83 15.37
N ASN A 204 15.27 -5.99 14.83
CA ASN A 204 15.69 -6.48 13.53
C ASN A 204 14.63 -6.19 12.45
N GLU A 205 13.89 -5.10 12.60
CA GLU A 205 12.88 -4.63 11.63
C GLU A 205 11.74 -5.63 11.37
N GLY A 206 11.48 -6.54 12.30
CA GLY A 206 10.41 -7.53 12.20
C GLY A 206 9.02 -6.91 12.26
N TYR A 207 8.03 -7.61 11.69
CA TYR A 207 6.63 -7.19 11.68
C TYR A 207 5.79 -8.07 12.60
N ILE A 208 4.99 -7.45 13.46
CA ILE A 208 4.10 -8.16 14.40
C ILE A 208 2.66 -7.75 14.11
N PHE A 209 1.79 -8.72 13.87
CA PHE A 209 0.35 -8.51 13.75
C PHE A 209 -0.36 -9.06 14.98
N VAL A 210 -1.10 -8.22 15.69
CA VAL A 210 -1.75 -8.56 16.95
C VAL A 210 -3.27 -8.56 16.77
N VAL A 211 -3.90 -9.72 16.88
CA VAL A 211 -5.34 -9.83 17.12
C VAL A 211 -5.57 -9.64 18.61
N MET A 212 -6.16 -8.52 18.98
CA MET A 212 -6.26 -8.09 20.38
C MET A 212 -7.12 -9.04 21.25
N ASN A 213 -6.80 -9.07 22.55
CA ASN A 213 -7.56 -9.78 23.56
C ASN A 213 -7.92 -8.85 24.73
N LYS A 214 -9.11 -9.03 25.30
CA LYS A 214 -9.59 -8.25 26.44
C LYS A 214 -8.74 -8.42 27.69
N ASN A 215 -8.12 -9.58 27.87
CA ASN A 215 -7.40 -9.93 29.08
C ASN A 215 -6.02 -9.24 29.19
N ILE A 216 -5.52 -8.71 28.06
CA ILE A 216 -4.26 -7.97 28.01
C ILE A 216 -4.41 -6.53 28.53
N LYS A 217 -5.63 -6.03 28.69
CA LYS A 217 -5.93 -4.64 29.06
C LYS A 217 -5.19 -4.11 30.29
N ASP A 218 -4.88 -4.97 31.25
CA ASP A 218 -4.27 -4.60 32.53
C ASP A 218 -2.75 -4.85 32.57
N ASN A 219 -2.16 -5.30 31.46
CA ASN A 219 -0.73 -5.56 31.39
C ASN A 219 0.03 -4.28 30.98
N ASN A 220 0.45 -3.49 31.97
CA ASN A 220 1.20 -2.26 31.74
C ASN A 220 2.56 -2.50 31.03
N GLU A 221 3.19 -3.65 31.26
CA GLU A 221 4.49 -3.97 30.65
C GLU A 221 4.36 -4.10 29.12
N LEU A 222 3.28 -4.70 28.62
CA LEU A 222 2.98 -4.77 27.18
C LEU A 222 2.77 -3.39 26.57
N SER A 223 2.06 -2.50 27.27
CA SER A 223 1.83 -1.13 26.84
C SER A 223 3.14 -0.36 26.68
N TYR A 224 4.03 -0.47 27.68
CA TYR A 224 5.33 0.22 27.63
C TYR A 224 6.31 -0.43 26.64
N SER A 225 6.33 -1.76 26.59
CA SER A 225 7.36 -2.50 25.86
C SER A 225 7.05 -2.66 24.37
N LEU A 226 5.78 -2.73 24.00
CA LEU A 226 5.32 -3.01 22.64
C LEU A 226 4.27 -2.00 22.13
N GLY A 227 4.02 -0.93 22.86
CA GLY A 227 3.02 0.08 22.49
C GLY A 227 1.58 -0.47 22.44
N TYR A 228 1.29 -1.56 23.17
CA TYR A 228 -0.02 -2.21 23.16
C TYR A 228 -1.12 -1.26 23.66
N PRO A 229 -2.19 -1.00 22.87
CA PRO A 229 -3.24 -0.06 23.26
C PRO A 229 -4.06 -0.59 24.43
N GLN A 230 -4.45 0.31 25.34
CA GLN A 230 -5.27 -0.07 26.48
C GLN A 230 -6.73 -0.20 26.10
N VAL A 231 -7.32 -1.36 26.38
CA VAL A 231 -8.74 -1.61 26.13
C VAL A 231 -9.59 -0.99 27.23
N LYS A 232 -10.57 -0.17 26.85
CA LYS A 232 -11.57 0.42 27.73
C LYS A 232 -12.75 -0.54 27.94
N ALA A 233 -13.33 -1.04 26.83
CA ALA A 233 -14.50 -1.89 26.85
C ALA A 233 -14.58 -2.77 25.59
N ILE A 234 -15.49 -3.77 25.63
CA ILE A 234 -15.97 -4.44 24.44
C ILE A 234 -17.27 -3.77 24.05
N ARG A 235 -17.34 -3.28 22.80
CA ARG A 235 -18.55 -2.71 22.21
C ARG A 235 -19.27 -3.72 21.35
N GLY A 236 -20.60 -3.55 21.22
CA GLY A 236 -21.47 -4.44 20.47
C GLY A 236 -21.84 -5.71 21.25
N SER A 237 -22.95 -6.32 20.92
CA SER A 237 -23.48 -7.48 21.66
C SER A 237 -24.24 -8.49 20.82
N SER A 238 -24.74 -8.12 19.65
CA SER A 238 -25.58 -9.00 18.83
C SER A 238 -25.35 -8.80 17.33
N ARG A 239 -25.63 -9.83 16.54
CA ARG A 239 -25.56 -9.79 15.07
C ARG A 239 -26.58 -8.84 14.42
N ASN A 240 -27.53 -8.30 15.18
CA ASN A 240 -28.53 -7.36 14.69
C ASN A 240 -28.05 -5.89 14.76
N GLN A 241 -26.93 -5.63 15.45
CA GLN A 241 -26.28 -4.33 15.50
C GLN A 241 -24.86 -4.53 15.01
N PHE A 242 -24.49 -3.87 13.94
CA PHE A 242 -23.16 -3.98 13.35
C PHE A 242 -22.55 -2.61 13.13
N PHE A 243 -21.23 -2.60 13.07
CA PHE A 243 -20.40 -1.45 12.74
C PHE A 243 -19.83 -1.64 11.34
N SER A 244 -19.85 -0.61 10.53
CA SER A 244 -19.26 -0.65 9.19
C SER A 244 -17.83 -0.15 9.26
N VAL A 245 -16.99 -0.64 8.38
CA VAL A 245 -15.68 -0.04 8.10
C VAL A 245 -15.93 1.23 7.29
N THR A 246 -15.38 2.37 7.72
CA THR A 246 -15.64 3.68 7.10
C THR A 246 -14.46 4.23 6.33
N ASP A 247 -13.27 3.99 6.84
CA ASP A 247 -12.04 4.40 6.17
C ASP A 247 -11.58 3.31 5.21
N GLN A 248 -11.55 3.67 3.93
CA GLN A 248 -11.18 2.77 2.86
C GLN A 248 -9.83 3.11 2.24
N GLU A 249 -9.19 4.21 2.63
CA GLU A 249 -7.96 4.69 2.00
C GLU A 249 -6.87 3.61 2.05
N PHE A 250 -6.67 3.02 3.21
CA PHE A 250 -5.70 1.94 3.39
C PHE A 250 -5.99 0.70 2.51
N LEU A 251 -7.27 0.32 2.36
CA LEU A 251 -7.65 -0.85 1.55
C LEU A 251 -7.67 -0.53 0.06
N ASN A 252 -8.14 0.66 -0.31
CA ASN A 252 -8.25 1.08 -1.71
C ASN A 252 -6.87 1.23 -2.37
N GLU A 253 -5.85 1.59 -1.61
CA GLU A 253 -4.48 1.74 -2.10
C GLU A 253 -3.91 0.43 -2.68
N TYR A 254 -4.42 -0.73 -2.22
CA TYR A 254 -3.83 -2.04 -2.53
C TYR A 254 -4.82 -3.11 -2.98
N SER A 255 -6.10 -2.81 -3.12
CA SER A 255 -7.11 -3.78 -3.57
C SER A 255 -8.26 -3.12 -4.32
N PHE A 256 -8.42 -3.44 -5.60
CA PHE A 256 -9.51 -2.91 -6.39
C PHE A 256 -10.90 -3.48 -6.02
N LEU A 257 -10.93 -4.65 -5.36
CA LEU A 257 -12.17 -5.26 -4.87
C LEU A 257 -12.61 -4.72 -3.51
N SER A 258 -11.80 -3.88 -2.86
CA SER A 258 -11.99 -3.48 -1.47
C SER A 258 -13.30 -2.73 -1.20
N LYS A 259 -13.76 -1.87 -2.12
CA LYS A 259 -14.96 -1.04 -1.92
C LYS A 259 -16.21 -1.86 -1.66
N ASP A 260 -16.48 -2.86 -2.50
CA ASP A 260 -17.67 -3.69 -2.36
C ASP A 260 -17.59 -4.59 -1.12
N LEU A 261 -16.41 -5.14 -0.85
CA LEU A 261 -16.16 -5.97 0.32
C LEU A 261 -16.29 -5.17 1.61
N VAL A 262 -15.72 -3.97 1.66
CA VAL A 262 -15.82 -3.08 2.82
C VAL A 262 -17.27 -2.68 3.07
N ASN A 263 -18.06 -2.35 2.03
CA ASN A 263 -19.46 -2.01 2.18
C ASN A 263 -20.33 -3.18 2.70
N GLN A 264 -19.93 -4.43 2.43
CA GLN A 264 -20.61 -5.63 2.90
C GLN A 264 -20.08 -6.13 4.24
N SER A 265 -18.96 -5.60 4.72
CA SER A 265 -18.32 -6.02 5.95
C SER A 265 -19.08 -5.53 7.17
N GLN A 266 -19.31 -6.43 8.10
CA GLN A 266 -20.06 -6.15 9.33
C GLN A 266 -19.26 -6.63 10.53
N LEU A 267 -18.97 -5.72 11.44
CA LEU A 267 -18.42 -6.00 12.76
C LEU A 267 -19.54 -6.01 13.76
N TYR A 268 -19.66 -7.09 14.52
CA TYR A 268 -20.64 -7.21 15.60
C TYR A 268 -20.05 -6.76 16.94
N ARG A 269 -18.73 -6.88 17.11
CA ARG A 269 -18.00 -6.53 18.32
C ARG A 269 -16.62 -6.01 18.00
N TYR A 270 -16.13 -5.09 18.85
CA TYR A 270 -14.76 -4.60 18.80
C TYR A 270 -14.30 -4.14 20.19
N PHE A 271 -13.00 -3.90 20.33
CA PHE A 271 -12.39 -3.35 21.54
C PHE A 271 -12.32 -1.83 21.44
N GLU A 272 -13.09 -1.13 22.26
CA GLU A 272 -12.95 0.33 22.44
C GLU A 272 -11.67 0.59 23.23
N LEU A 273 -10.85 1.51 22.73
CA LEU A 273 -9.59 1.89 23.36
C LEU A 273 -9.79 3.02 24.38
N LYS A 274 -8.88 3.14 25.37
CA LYS A 274 -8.94 4.19 26.39
C LYS A 274 -8.48 5.53 25.84
N ASP A 275 -7.39 5.51 25.10
CA ASP A 275 -6.74 6.69 24.55
C ASP A 275 -7.16 6.89 23.10
N ASN A 276 -7.15 8.15 22.67
CA ASN A 276 -7.34 8.45 21.26
C ASN A 276 -6.05 8.09 20.51
N GLU A 277 -6.14 7.04 19.67
CA GLU A 277 -5.04 6.50 18.88
C GLU A 277 -5.18 6.91 17.40
N GLU A 278 -5.84 8.06 17.11
CA GLU A 278 -6.12 8.51 15.74
C GLU A 278 -4.86 8.63 14.89
N ASP A 279 -3.76 9.15 15.43
CA ASP A 279 -2.50 9.31 14.71
C ASP A 279 -1.90 7.99 14.21
N PHE A 280 -2.29 6.87 14.83
CA PHE A 280 -1.83 5.52 14.46
C PHE A 280 -2.89 4.71 13.73
N SER A 281 -4.10 5.25 13.56
CA SER A 281 -5.21 4.54 12.93
C SER A 281 -5.03 4.47 11.42
N ARG A 282 -5.15 3.27 10.86
CA ARG A 282 -5.13 3.02 9.43
C ARG A 282 -6.52 2.71 8.88
N ILE A 283 -7.38 2.12 9.70
CA ILE A 283 -8.76 1.81 9.34
C ILE A 283 -9.64 2.16 10.53
N MET A 284 -10.73 2.86 10.24
CA MET A 284 -11.73 3.26 11.23
C MET A 284 -13.05 2.52 11.00
N ILE A 285 -13.89 2.47 12.01
CA ILE A 285 -15.27 2.00 11.92
C ILE A 285 -16.27 3.15 12.07
N SER A 286 -17.54 2.87 11.82
CA SER A 286 -18.63 3.87 11.80
C SER A 286 -18.84 4.68 13.09
N THR A 287 -18.22 4.27 14.19
CA THR A 287 -18.20 4.99 15.47
C THR A 287 -16.99 5.90 15.65
N ASN A 288 -16.13 6.00 14.63
CA ASN A 288 -14.81 6.66 14.67
C ASN A 288 -13.85 6.03 15.67
N ASP A 289 -14.04 4.75 15.99
CA ASP A 289 -13.07 3.98 16.74
C ASP A 289 -12.10 3.27 15.77
N PRO A 290 -10.82 3.10 16.10
CA PRO A 290 -9.87 2.43 15.23
C PRO A 290 -10.17 0.93 15.13
N LEU A 291 -10.14 0.41 13.89
CA LEU A 291 -10.18 -1.02 13.61
C LEU A 291 -8.77 -1.60 13.49
N LEU A 292 -7.89 -0.89 12.80
CA LEU A 292 -6.49 -1.27 12.64
C LEU A 292 -5.60 -0.09 13.03
N LEU A 293 -4.62 -0.37 13.87
CA LEU A 293 -3.54 0.55 14.23
C LEU A 293 -2.22 0.04 13.69
N GLU A 294 -1.36 0.94 13.24
CA GLU A 294 0.04 0.65 12.88
C GLU A 294 0.96 1.52 13.71
N LYS A 295 1.90 0.92 14.42
CA LYS A 295 2.89 1.61 15.24
C LYS A 295 4.30 1.16 14.89
N GLU A 296 5.21 2.11 14.78
CA GLU A 296 6.65 1.82 14.75
C GLU A 296 7.18 1.66 16.17
N VAL A 297 7.83 0.54 16.43
CA VAL A 297 8.40 0.22 17.74
C VAL A 297 9.77 -0.41 17.53
N LEU A 298 10.82 0.19 18.07
CA LEU A 298 12.21 -0.32 18.01
C LEU A 298 12.77 -0.53 16.60
N GLY A 299 12.24 0.14 15.58
CA GLY A 299 12.62 -0.03 14.17
C GLY A 299 11.76 -1.02 13.39
N GLY A 300 10.99 -1.87 14.06
CA GLY A 300 9.99 -2.74 13.45
C GLY A 300 8.59 -2.14 13.47
N LYS A 301 7.62 -2.88 12.96
CA LYS A 301 6.21 -2.46 12.90
C LYS A 301 5.30 -3.40 13.68
N ILE A 302 4.33 -2.83 14.39
CA ILE A 302 3.28 -3.58 15.07
C ILE A 302 1.93 -3.11 14.58
N PHE A 303 1.10 -4.05 14.14
CA PHE A 303 -0.28 -3.84 13.74
C PHE A 303 -1.21 -4.40 14.83
N PHE A 304 -2.20 -3.61 15.26
CA PHE A 304 -3.19 -4.06 16.26
C PHE A 304 -4.57 -4.05 15.63
N LEU A 305 -5.16 -5.24 15.51
CA LEU A 305 -6.55 -5.41 15.09
C LEU A 305 -7.44 -5.37 16.31
N THR A 306 -8.35 -4.39 16.39
CA THR A 306 -9.22 -4.16 17.57
C THR A 306 -10.46 -5.05 17.59
N THR A 307 -10.49 -6.12 16.83
CA THR A 307 -11.54 -7.14 16.86
C THR A 307 -10.95 -8.54 16.90
N LYS A 308 -11.78 -9.57 17.04
CA LYS A 308 -11.36 -10.98 16.95
C LYS A 308 -11.69 -11.57 15.60
N ILE A 309 -10.91 -12.55 15.19
CA ILE A 309 -11.17 -13.38 14.01
C ILE A 309 -12.10 -14.54 14.44
N ASP A 310 -13.38 -14.23 14.60
CA ASP A 310 -14.39 -15.15 15.09
C ASP A 310 -15.78 -14.81 14.50
N PRO A 311 -16.55 -15.79 14.02
CA PRO A 311 -17.89 -15.57 13.44
C PRO A 311 -18.90 -14.88 14.36
N ASN A 312 -18.64 -14.83 15.67
CA ASN A 312 -19.44 -14.07 16.62
C ASN A 312 -19.03 -12.59 16.72
N TRP A 313 -17.92 -12.22 16.09
CA TRP A 313 -17.38 -10.85 16.10
C TRP A 313 -17.54 -10.15 14.76
N SER A 314 -17.61 -10.90 13.65
CA SER A 314 -17.73 -10.34 12.30
C SER A 314 -18.47 -11.30 11.35
N ASN A 315 -18.80 -10.80 10.14
CA ASN A 315 -19.35 -11.64 9.07
C ASN A 315 -18.24 -12.13 8.11
N LYS A 316 -18.64 -13.02 7.18
CA LYS A 316 -17.73 -13.57 6.17
C LYS A 316 -17.08 -12.55 5.25
N SER A 317 -17.77 -11.44 4.94
CA SER A 317 -17.21 -10.38 4.08
C SER A 317 -16.05 -9.68 4.78
N PHE A 318 -16.09 -9.59 6.10
CA PHE A 318 -14.97 -9.07 6.88
C PHE A 318 -13.74 -9.98 6.83
N ASP A 319 -13.90 -11.30 6.70
CA ASP A 319 -12.76 -12.22 6.56
C ASP A 319 -11.95 -11.89 5.28
N LEU A 320 -12.63 -11.45 4.21
CA LEU A 320 -11.97 -11.03 2.97
C LEU A 320 -11.25 -9.68 3.16
N VAL A 321 -11.88 -8.72 3.83
CA VAL A 321 -11.20 -7.46 4.21
C VAL A 321 -9.96 -7.74 5.07
N LEU A 322 -10.07 -8.67 6.00
CA LEU A 322 -8.93 -9.06 6.84
C LEU A 322 -7.82 -9.72 6.02
N ASN A 323 -8.17 -10.52 5.01
CA ASN A 323 -7.19 -11.08 4.09
C ASN A 323 -6.43 -9.97 3.33
N ASP A 324 -7.12 -8.92 2.86
CA ASP A 324 -6.48 -7.77 2.22
C ASP A 324 -5.55 -7.02 3.19
N ILE A 325 -5.97 -6.84 4.44
CA ILE A 325 -5.14 -6.24 5.50
C ILE A 325 -3.85 -7.05 5.71
N LEU A 326 -3.95 -8.37 5.83
CA LEU A 326 -2.80 -9.24 6.04
C LEU A 326 -1.88 -9.26 4.83
N ASN A 327 -2.44 -9.33 3.62
CA ASN A 327 -1.66 -9.27 2.39
C ASN A 327 -0.87 -7.96 2.30
N ARG A 328 -1.46 -6.83 2.70
CA ARG A 328 -0.73 -5.58 2.75
C ARG A 328 0.45 -5.64 3.74
N VAL A 329 0.25 -6.16 4.94
CA VAL A 329 1.33 -6.32 5.92
C VAL A 329 2.46 -7.19 5.35
N PHE A 330 2.11 -8.30 4.70
CA PHE A 330 3.09 -9.19 4.08
C PHE A 330 3.79 -8.52 2.89
N PHE A 331 3.05 -7.84 2.04
CA PHE A 331 3.61 -7.13 0.90
C PHE A 331 4.58 -6.02 1.33
N GLN A 332 4.22 -5.24 2.34
CA GLN A 332 5.13 -4.23 2.91
C GLN A 332 6.42 -4.87 3.42
N ARG A 333 6.36 -6.06 4.01
CA ARG A 333 7.55 -6.77 4.47
C ARG A 333 8.45 -7.22 3.31
N LEU A 334 7.86 -7.66 2.20
CA LEU A 334 8.63 -8.00 1.00
C LEU A 334 9.41 -6.81 0.44
N LEU A 335 8.80 -5.62 0.41
CA LEU A 335 9.44 -4.42 -0.13
C LEU A 335 10.58 -3.88 0.73
N THR A 336 10.55 -4.09 2.06
CA THR A 336 11.60 -3.55 2.96
C THR A 336 12.92 -4.29 2.88
N ASP A 337 12.94 -5.52 2.37
CA ASP A 337 14.16 -6.33 2.27
C ASP A 337 15.01 -6.03 1.02
N GLU A 338 14.55 -5.17 0.12
CA GLU A 338 15.29 -4.75 -1.09
C GLU A 338 16.06 -3.43 -0.92
N SER A 339 15.98 -2.79 0.23
CA SER A 339 16.68 -1.54 0.57
C SER A 339 17.89 -1.81 1.45
#